data_90ce2f0a3d8dd59bd0c1c9f7aa96be6a
#
_entry.id   90ce2f0a3d8dd59bd0c1c9f7aa96be6a
#
_cell.length_a   1.000
_cell.length_b   1.000
_cell.length_c   1.000
_cell.angle_alpha   90.00
_cell.angle_beta   90.00
_cell.angle_gamma   90.00
#
_symmetry.space_group_name_H-M   'P 1'
#
loop_
_entity.id
_entity.type
_entity.pdbx_description
1 polymer ?
#
loop_
_entity_poly.entity_id
_entity_poly.type
_entity_poly.pdbx_seq_one_letter_code
_entity_poly.pdbx_strand_id
1 'polypeptide(L)'
;VSELMFTDNDELSGLIASMMNAQALIILSNIDGIYNGVPSDPSASVIREIDRGKDLSNYIQTSKSSFGRGGMLTKTNIARKVADEGITVIIANGKRDDILTNLINYPDTTLCTRFLPSEQPVSSIKKWIAHSEGFAKGEIHINEQATQVLTSDKAVSILPIGITRVEGEFEKDDIVRIIDNQGNSIGVGKVNCTSRQ
;
A
#
# COMPACT_ATOMS: atom_id res chain seq x y z
N VAL A 1 -25.84 5.10 2.80
CA VAL A 1 -24.63 5.17 1.95
C VAL A 1 -23.47 5.34 2.91
N SER A 2 -22.76 4.24 3.19
CA SER A 2 -21.52 4.34 3.98
C SER A 2 -20.51 5.12 3.14
N GLU A 3 -20.12 6.29 3.60
CA GLU A 3 -19.08 7.07 2.95
C GLU A 3 -17.78 6.26 2.98
N LEU A 4 -17.21 6.04 1.82
CA LEU A 4 -15.87 5.54 1.65
C LEU A 4 -14.92 6.59 2.24
N MET A 5 -14.51 6.40 3.49
CA MET A 5 -13.61 7.32 4.18
C MET A 5 -12.16 7.04 3.77
N PHE A 6 -11.84 7.25 2.48
CA PHE A 6 -10.45 7.40 2.11
C PHE A 6 -9.96 8.75 2.65
N THR A 7 -9.00 8.69 3.51
CA THR A 7 -8.36 9.88 4.08
C THR A 7 -7.38 10.54 3.11
N ASP A 8 -7.00 9.82 2.03
CA ASP A 8 -6.00 10.27 1.07
C ASP A 8 -6.31 9.76 -0.35
N ASN A 9 -6.16 10.66 -1.34
CA ASN A 9 -6.30 10.34 -2.76
C ASN A 9 -5.26 9.31 -3.25
N ASP A 10 -4.11 9.24 -2.62
CA ASP A 10 -3.07 8.28 -2.98
C ASP A 10 -3.53 6.84 -2.67
N GLU A 11 -4.17 6.61 -1.51
CA GLU A 11 -4.76 5.31 -1.16
C GLU A 11 -5.86 4.91 -2.15
N LEU A 12 -6.75 5.85 -2.48
CA LEU A 12 -7.81 5.60 -3.46
C LEU A 12 -7.23 5.25 -4.83
N SER A 13 -6.19 5.95 -5.27
CA SER A 13 -5.55 5.69 -6.56
C SER A 13 -4.92 4.31 -6.62
N GLY A 14 -4.29 3.87 -5.52
CA GLY A 14 -3.73 2.53 -5.38
C GLY A 14 -4.80 1.44 -5.46
N LEU A 15 -5.91 1.62 -4.75
CA LEU A 15 -7.05 0.69 -4.83
C LEU A 15 -7.60 0.58 -6.27
N ILE A 16 -7.83 1.71 -6.92
CA ILE A 16 -8.36 1.73 -8.30
C ILE A 16 -7.38 1.04 -9.25
N ALA A 17 -6.09 1.34 -9.16
CA ALA A 17 -5.07 0.70 -9.99
C ALA A 17 -5.08 -0.83 -9.83
N SER A 18 -5.19 -1.32 -8.59
CA SER A 18 -5.31 -2.75 -8.28
C SER A 18 -6.57 -3.38 -8.83
N MET A 19 -7.73 -2.75 -8.63
CA MET A 19 -9.03 -3.26 -9.11
C MET A 19 -9.09 -3.33 -10.64
N MET A 20 -8.48 -2.36 -11.31
CA MET A 20 -8.44 -2.27 -12.78
C MET A 20 -7.36 -3.17 -13.39
N ASN A 21 -6.52 -3.84 -12.59
CA ASN A 21 -5.30 -4.50 -13.06
C ASN A 21 -4.48 -3.59 -13.97
N ALA A 22 -4.27 -2.36 -13.55
CA ALA A 22 -3.54 -1.37 -14.34
C ALA A 22 -2.10 -1.84 -14.61
N GLN A 23 -1.54 -1.49 -15.74
CA GLN A 23 -0.13 -1.78 -16.05
C GLN A 23 0.81 -0.81 -15.31
N ALA A 24 0.34 0.41 -15.09
CA ALA A 24 1.08 1.43 -14.36
C ALA A 24 0.13 2.36 -13.60
N LEU A 25 0.62 2.89 -12.46
CA LEU A 25 0.03 3.98 -11.69
C LEU A 25 0.99 5.17 -11.73
N ILE A 26 0.54 6.32 -12.22
CA ILE A 26 1.33 7.55 -12.22
C ILE A 26 0.78 8.49 -11.16
N ILE A 27 1.58 8.80 -10.15
CA ILE A 27 1.26 9.75 -9.08
C ILE A 27 1.96 11.07 -9.41
N LEU A 28 1.18 12.08 -9.80
CA LEU A 28 1.69 13.42 -10.06
C LEU A 28 1.79 14.19 -8.74
N SER A 29 2.98 14.68 -8.45
CA SER A 29 3.33 15.44 -7.26
C SER A 29 3.85 16.83 -7.64
N ASN A 30 4.23 17.63 -6.65
CA ASN A 30 4.88 18.91 -6.82
C ASN A 30 6.42 18.85 -6.80
N ILE A 31 6.99 17.62 -6.73
CA ILE A 31 8.42 17.34 -6.78
C ILE A 31 8.71 16.26 -7.81
N ASP A 32 9.96 16.21 -8.29
CA ASP A 32 10.36 15.36 -9.41
C ASP A 32 10.39 13.85 -9.09
N GLY A 33 10.26 13.48 -7.83
CA GLY A 33 10.32 12.11 -7.36
C GLY A 33 10.78 12.04 -5.90
N ILE A 34 11.24 10.88 -5.48
CA ILE A 34 11.84 10.66 -4.16
C ILE A 34 13.32 11.03 -4.22
N TYR A 35 13.75 11.90 -3.32
CA TYR A 35 15.14 12.32 -3.23
C TYR A 35 15.92 11.48 -2.20
N ASN A 36 17.21 11.31 -2.44
CA ASN A 36 18.14 10.67 -1.50
C ASN A 36 18.57 11.58 -0.33
N GLY A 37 17.98 12.75 -0.22
CA GLY A 37 18.24 13.77 0.82
C GLY A 37 17.16 14.83 0.82
N VAL A 38 17.42 15.96 1.48
CA VAL A 38 16.49 17.10 1.47
C VAL A 38 16.48 17.73 0.07
N PRO A 39 15.32 17.91 -0.59
CA PRO A 39 15.27 18.43 -1.97
C PRO A 39 15.92 19.79 -2.19
N SER A 40 16.07 20.60 -1.14
CA SER A 40 16.77 21.90 -1.18
C SER A 40 18.30 21.79 -1.08
N ASP A 41 18.82 20.61 -0.78
CA ASP A 41 20.26 20.36 -0.74
C ASP A 41 20.79 20.14 -2.16
N PRO A 42 21.79 20.94 -2.64
CA PRO A 42 22.37 20.75 -3.96
C PRO A 42 22.98 19.37 -4.22
N SER A 43 23.34 18.64 -3.17
CA SER A 43 23.86 17.27 -3.28
C SER A 43 22.75 16.21 -3.41
N ALA A 44 21.51 16.57 -3.13
CA ALA A 44 20.39 15.64 -3.23
C ALA A 44 20.02 15.39 -4.69
N SER A 45 19.77 14.12 -5.00
CA SER A 45 19.33 13.68 -6.33
C SER A 45 18.08 12.81 -6.23
N VAL A 46 17.31 12.79 -7.31
CA VAL A 46 16.13 11.91 -7.41
C VAL A 46 16.57 10.46 -7.54
N ILE A 47 16.04 9.60 -6.70
CA ILE A 47 16.19 8.14 -6.78
C ILE A 47 15.36 7.67 -7.98
N ARG A 48 16.02 7.23 -9.05
CA ARG A 48 15.37 6.89 -10.32
C ARG A 48 14.53 5.61 -10.24
N GLU A 49 15.05 4.60 -9.54
CA GLU A 49 14.44 3.29 -9.42
C GLU A 49 14.48 2.78 -7.99
N ILE A 50 13.42 2.14 -7.58
CA ILE A 50 13.23 1.54 -6.27
C ILE A 50 12.79 0.10 -6.45
N ASP A 51 13.66 -0.81 -6.07
CA ASP A 51 13.40 -2.24 -6.00
C ASP A 51 12.65 -2.61 -4.71
N ARG A 52 12.05 -3.78 -4.68
CA ARG A 52 11.27 -4.32 -3.55
C ARG A 52 12.01 -4.29 -2.22
N GLY A 53 13.31 -4.56 -2.19
CA GLY A 53 14.12 -4.63 -0.97
C GLY A 53 14.78 -3.34 -0.52
N LYS A 54 14.64 -2.24 -1.28
CA LYS A 54 15.34 -0.99 -1.00
C LYS A 54 14.76 -0.28 0.21
N ASP A 55 15.53 -0.16 1.29
CA ASP A 55 15.13 0.62 2.46
C ASP A 55 15.17 2.12 2.16
N LEU A 56 14.03 2.78 2.35
CA LEU A 56 13.85 4.22 2.14
C LEU A 56 13.67 4.99 3.45
N SER A 57 13.72 4.33 4.60
CA SER A 57 13.44 4.94 5.91
C SER A 57 14.34 6.14 6.20
N ASN A 58 15.60 6.08 5.81
CA ASN A 58 16.55 7.19 6.00
C ASN A 58 16.24 8.41 5.13
N TYR A 59 15.64 8.23 3.97
CA TYR A 59 15.32 9.32 3.02
C TYR A 59 13.98 9.99 3.34
N ILE A 60 13.05 9.25 3.88
CA ILE A 60 11.69 9.73 4.17
C ILE A 60 11.62 10.51 5.49
N GLN A 61 12.45 10.16 6.49
CA GLN A 61 12.48 10.85 7.78
C GLN A 61 12.88 12.33 7.69
N THR A 62 13.74 12.67 6.73
CA THR A 62 14.19 14.04 6.49
C THR A 62 13.09 14.94 5.89
N SER A 63 12.04 14.39 5.32
CA SER A 63 10.98 15.17 4.63
C SER A 63 9.74 15.46 5.50
N LYS A 64 9.71 15.05 6.77
CA LYS A 64 8.53 15.20 7.65
C LYS A 64 8.12 16.65 7.96
N SER A 65 8.96 17.63 7.68
CA SER A 65 8.74 19.01 8.15
C SER A 65 8.04 19.96 7.18
N SER A 66 7.80 19.60 5.90
CA SER A 66 7.33 20.58 4.91
C SER A 66 6.12 20.21 4.04
N PHE A 67 5.57 19.02 4.14
CA PHE A 67 4.46 18.60 3.29
C PHE A 67 3.25 18.08 4.08
N GLY A 68 2.05 18.62 3.81
CA GLY A 68 0.79 18.34 4.48
C GLY A 68 0.39 16.85 4.60
N ARG A 69 -0.85 16.55 5.04
CA ARG A 69 -1.37 15.21 5.42
C ARG A 69 -1.16 14.07 4.39
N GLY A 70 -0.92 14.35 3.12
CA GLY A 70 -0.57 13.39 2.06
C GLY A 70 0.93 13.40 1.74
N GLY A 71 1.80 13.33 2.73
CA GLY A 71 3.25 13.48 2.59
C GLY A 71 3.90 12.40 1.74
N MET A 72 5.20 12.59 1.43
CA MET A 72 6.01 11.65 0.66
C MET A 72 6.01 10.23 1.26
N LEU A 73 5.87 10.11 2.58
CA LEU A 73 5.75 8.81 3.27
C LEU A 73 4.53 8.02 2.79
N THR A 74 3.35 8.67 2.74
CA THR A 74 2.10 8.03 2.27
C THR A 74 2.23 7.61 0.81
N LYS A 75 2.72 8.50 -0.07
CA LYS A 75 2.97 8.19 -1.49
C LYS A 75 3.91 7.00 -1.66
N THR A 76 4.99 6.97 -0.89
CA THR A 76 5.97 5.87 -0.94
C THR A 76 5.37 4.55 -0.48
N ASN A 77 4.59 4.56 0.61
CA ASN A 77 3.95 3.35 1.12
C ASN A 77 2.93 2.78 0.13
N ILE A 78 2.10 3.64 -0.45
CA ILE A 78 1.14 3.22 -1.47
C ILE A 78 1.86 2.74 -2.73
N ALA A 79 2.89 3.45 -3.19
CA ALA A 79 3.66 3.06 -4.36
C ALA A 79 4.31 1.67 -4.17
N ARG A 80 4.88 1.38 -3.00
CA ARG A 80 5.42 0.05 -2.68
C ARG A 80 4.34 -1.02 -2.70
N LYS A 81 3.23 -0.77 -1.98
CA LYS A 81 2.12 -1.72 -1.92
C LYS A 81 1.61 -2.10 -3.31
N VAL A 82 1.40 -1.11 -4.17
CA VAL A 82 0.93 -1.32 -5.55
C VAL A 82 1.99 -2.00 -6.41
N ALA A 83 3.28 -1.66 -6.24
CA ALA A 83 4.37 -2.33 -6.94
C ALA A 83 4.52 -3.81 -6.53
N ASP A 84 4.33 -4.14 -5.26
CA ASP A 84 4.30 -5.53 -4.78
C ASP A 84 3.15 -6.35 -5.39
N GLU A 85 2.13 -5.68 -5.89
CA GLU A 85 1.02 -6.29 -6.62
C GLU A 85 1.29 -6.51 -8.12
N GLY A 86 2.47 -6.17 -8.59
CA GLY A 86 2.88 -6.33 -9.99
C GLY A 86 2.53 -5.15 -10.89
N ILE A 87 2.25 -3.97 -10.32
CA ILE A 87 1.93 -2.74 -11.06
C ILE A 87 3.12 -1.77 -10.97
N THR A 88 3.63 -1.29 -12.11
CA THR A 88 4.65 -0.24 -12.10
C THR A 88 4.07 1.04 -11.48
N VAL A 89 4.77 1.65 -10.50
CA VAL A 89 4.35 2.95 -9.96
C VAL A 89 5.39 4.01 -10.27
N ILE A 90 4.93 5.16 -10.78
CA ILE A 90 5.78 6.29 -11.13
C ILE A 90 5.36 7.51 -10.30
N ILE A 91 6.31 8.13 -9.60
CA ILE A 91 6.12 9.42 -8.94
C ILE A 91 6.87 10.47 -9.75
N ALA A 92 6.16 11.50 -10.24
CA ALA A 92 6.71 12.53 -11.09
C ALA A 92 6.14 13.91 -10.78
N ASN A 93 6.79 14.96 -11.27
CA ASN A 93 6.35 16.34 -11.06
C ASN A 93 5.29 16.75 -12.08
N GLY A 94 4.06 16.89 -11.61
CA GLY A 94 2.91 17.30 -12.42
C GLY A 94 2.96 18.76 -12.93
N LYS A 95 3.93 19.57 -12.47
CA LYS A 95 4.13 20.96 -12.94
C LYS A 95 5.05 21.05 -14.17
N ARG A 96 5.68 19.93 -14.56
CA ARG A 96 6.51 19.89 -15.76
C ARG A 96 5.63 19.77 -16.99
N ASP A 97 5.94 20.58 -18.00
CA ASP A 97 5.25 20.53 -19.29
C ASP A 97 5.41 19.14 -19.92
N ASP A 98 4.34 18.65 -20.53
CA ASP A 98 4.28 17.36 -21.24
C ASP A 98 4.74 16.14 -20.42
N ILE A 99 4.67 16.19 -19.08
CA ILE A 99 5.22 15.15 -18.21
C ILE A 99 4.66 13.76 -18.54
N LEU A 100 3.36 13.60 -18.78
CA LEU A 100 2.76 12.31 -19.10
C LEU A 100 3.27 11.76 -20.43
N THR A 101 3.33 12.59 -21.45
CA THR A 101 3.86 12.26 -22.78
C THR A 101 5.34 11.87 -22.69
N ASN A 102 6.11 12.61 -21.91
CA ASN A 102 7.53 12.34 -21.70
C ASN A 102 7.77 11.04 -20.92
N LEU A 103 6.97 10.75 -19.91
CA LEU A 103 7.07 9.50 -19.15
C LEU A 103 6.82 8.25 -20.02
N ILE A 104 5.96 8.38 -21.05
CA ILE A 104 5.63 7.29 -21.96
C ILE A 104 6.66 7.17 -23.09
N ASN A 105 7.00 8.28 -23.74
CA ASN A 105 7.82 8.25 -24.94
C ASN A 105 9.33 8.29 -24.65
N TYR A 106 9.73 8.89 -23.53
CA TYR A 106 11.14 9.07 -23.13
C TYR A 106 11.37 8.63 -21.68
N PRO A 107 11.05 7.36 -21.34
CA PRO A 107 11.05 6.89 -19.95
C PRO A 107 12.41 7.01 -19.28
N ASP A 108 13.51 6.76 -19.99
CA ASP A 108 14.86 6.74 -19.42
C ASP A 108 15.41 8.13 -19.11
N THR A 109 15.01 9.14 -19.88
CA THR A 109 15.49 10.51 -19.73
C THR A 109 14.58 11.39 -18.86
N THR A 110 13.29 11.04 -18.76
CA THR A 110 12.33 11.81 -17.97
C THR A 110 12.60 11.63 -16.46
N LEU A 111 12.74 12.76 -15.77
CA LEU A 111 13.04 12.76 -14.34
C LEU A 111 11.81 12.32 -13.52
N CYS A 112 11.92 11.18 -12.87
CA CYS A 112 10.88 10.59 -12.03
C CYS A 112 11.49 9.51 -11.11
N THR A 113 10.70 9.03 -10.15
CA THR A 113 11.00 7.80 -9.40
C THR A 113 10.07 6.68 -9.86
N ARG A 114 10.63 5.53 -10.22
CA ARG A 114 9.90 4.31 -10.55
C ARG A 114 10.04 3.27 -9.47
N PHE A 115 8.94 2.71 -9.04
CA PHE A 115 8.87 1.48 -8.26
C PHE A 115 8.70 0.32 -9.22
N LEU A 116 9.64 -0.59 -9.19
CA LEU A 116 9.62 -1.76 -10.07
C LEU A 116 8.56 -2.77 -9.61
N PRO A 117 7.77 -3.31 -10.53
CA PRO A 117 6.71 -4.25 -10.21
C PRO A 117 7.30 -5.58 -9.73
N SER A 118 6.61 -6.24 -8.80
CA SER A 118 6.96 -7.59 -8.37
C SER A 118 6.78 -8.59 -9.52
N GLU A 119 7.76 -9.46 -9.72
CA GLU A 119 7.68 -10.57 -10.68
C GLU A 119 6.67 -11.65 -10.26
N GLN A 120 6.30 -11.68 -8.98
CA GLN A 120 5.29 -12.58 -8.42
C GLN A 120 4.12 -11.79 -7.84
N PRO A 121 3.20 -11.33 -8.69
CA PRO A 121 2.09 -10.51 -8.24
C PRO A 121 1.11 -11.30 -7.34
N VAL A 122 0.62 -10.65 -6.32
CA VAL A 122 -0.40 -11.20 -5.42
C VAL A 122 -1.72 -11.39 -6.17
N SER A 123 -2.49 -12.42 -5.83
CA SER A 123 -3.81 -12.67 -6.45
C SER A 123 -4.78 -11.50 -6.23
N SER A 124 -5.72 -11.31 -7.18
CA SER A 124 -6.70 -10.21 -7.15
C SER A 124 -7.53 -10.14 -5.86
N ILE A 125 -7.87 -11.30 -5.27
CA ILE A 125 -8.60 -11.36 -4.00
C ILE A 125 -7.71 -10.84 -2.85
N LYS A 126 -6.45 -11.26 -2.79
CA LYS A 126 -5.51 -10.78 -1.78
C LYS A 126 -5.23 -9.29 -1.92
N LYS A 127 -5.15 -8.79 -3.16
CA LYS A 127 -5.01 -7.35 -3.46
C LYS A 127 -6.17 -6.56 -2.86
N TRP A 128 -7.41 -6.99 -3.15
CA TRP A 128 -8.61 -6.32 -2.65
C TRP A 128 -8.65 -6.31 -1.11
N ILE A 129 -8.39 -7.44 -0.46
CA ILE A 129 -8.35 -7.55 1.00
C ILE A 129 -7.31 -6.59 1.58
N ALA A 130 -6.09 -6.54 1.02
CA ALA A 130 -5.01 -5.68 1.51
C ALA A 130 -5.35 -4.17 1.43
N HIS A 131 -6.12 -3.75 0.39
CA HIS A 131 -6.57 -2.35 0.26
C HIS A 131 -7.81 -2.03 1.11
N SER A 132 -8.41 -3.03 1.74
CA SER A 132 -9.65 -2.87 2.52
C SER A 132 -9.41 -2.67 4.03
N GLU A 133 -8.17 -2.46 4.47
CA GLU A 133 -7.85 -2.27 5.90
C GLU A 133 -8.61 -1.10 6.54
N GLY A 134 -8.79 0.00 5.81
CA GLY A 134 -9.58 1.15 6.24
C GLY A 134 -11.09 0.90 6.37
N PHE A 135 -11.58 -0.24 5.86
CA PHE A 135 -13.00 -0.64 5.91
C PHE A 135 -13.27 -1.76 6.91
N ALA A 136 -12.30 -2.15 7.70
CA ALA A 136 -12.48 -3.20 8.69
C ALA A 136 -13.55 -2.80 9.71
N LYS A 137 -14.60 -3.61 9.80
CA LYS A 137 -15.74 -3.39 10.71
C LYS A 137 -15.52 -3.97 12.11
N GLY A 138 -14.43 -4.72 12.28
CA GLY A 138 -14.10 -5.34 13.55
C GLY A 138 -12.71 -5.94 13.54
N GLU A 139 -12.40 -6.67 14.60
CA GLU A 139 -11.12 -7.31 14.82
C GLU A 139 -11.32 -8.77 15.23
N ILE A 140 -10.46 -9.64 14.71
CA ILE A 140 -10.37 -11.06 15.13
C ILE A 140 -8.97 -11.25 15.70
N HIS A 141 -8.91 -11.57 16.99
CA HIS A 141 -7.68 -11.95 17.67
C HIS A 141 -7.43 -13.44 17.50
N ILE A 142 -6.21 -13.81 17.19
CA ILE A 142 -5.84 -15.19 16.93
C ILE A 142 -4.74 -15.68 17.84
N ASN A 143 -4.68 -17.01 18.02
CA ASN A 143 -3.65 -17.66 18.82
C ASN A 143 -2.31 -17.75 18.06
N GLU A 144 -1.26 -18.11 18.77
CA GLU A 144 0.10 -18.22 18.24
C GLU A 144 0.20 -19.20 17.05
N GLN A 145 -0.51 -20.33 17.11
CA GLN A 145 -0.49 -21.32 16.03
C GLN A 145 -1.11 -20.77 14.75
N ALA A 146 -2.24 -20.07 14.85
CA ALA A 146 -2.86 -19.42 13.71
C ALA A 146 -1.97 -18.30 13.17
N THR A 147 -1.27 -17.54 14.02
CA THR A 147 -0.30 -16.52 13.61
C THR A 147 0.83 -17.13 12.78
N GLN A 148 1.44 -18.21 13.24
CA GLN A 148 2.52 -18.91 12.53
C GLN A 148 2.07 -19.41 11.13
N VAL A 149 0.85 -19.93 11.03
CA VAL A 149 0.30 -20.44 9.77
C VAL A 149 0.01 -19.27 8.79
N LEU A 150 -0.56 -18.17 9.28
CA LEU A 150 -0.89 -17.00 8.44
C LEU A 150 0.32 -16.23 7.94
N THR A 151 1.40 -16.20 8.71
CA THR A 151 2.65 -15.55 8.32
C THR A 151 3.50 -16.41 7.37
N SER A 152 3.10 -17.67 7.12
CA SER A 152 3.73 -18.53 6.14
C SER A 152 3.33 -18.15 4.70
N ASP A 153 4.15 -18.54 3.71
CA ASP A 153 3.89 -18.24 2.27
C ASP A 153 2.64 -18.92 1.68
N LYS A 154 1.91 -19.70 2.46
CA LYS A 154 0.70 -20.41 2.03
C LYS A 154 -0.55 -19.57 2.25
N ALA A 155 -1.43 -19.54 1.25
CA ALA A 155 -2.78 -19.00 1.42
C ALA A 155 -3.58 -19.92 2.33
N VAL A 156 -4.01 -19.42 3.48
CA VAL A 156 -4.77 -20.19 4.47
C VAL A 156 -6.02 -19.45 4.92
N SER A 157 -6.99 -20.21 5.37
CA SER A 157 -8.16 -19.69 6.06
C SER A 157 -7.98 -19.88 7.57
N ILE A 158 -8.41 -18.91 8.35
CA ILE A 158 -8.44 -19.02 9.80
C ILE A 158 -9.63 -19.91 10.17
N LEU A 159 -9.35 -20.97 10.88
CA LEU A 159 -10.39 -21.83 11.48
C LEU A 159 -10.85 -21.26 12.82
N PRO A 160 -12.11 -21.48 13.24
CA PRO A 160 -12.63 -21.00 14.52
C PRO A 160 -11.75 -21.34 15.73
N ILE A 161 -11.11 -22.51 15.73
CA ILE A 161 -10.19 -22.95 16.81
C ILE A 161 -8.96 -22.03 16.94
N GLY A 162 -8.61 -21.28 15.92
CA GLY A 162 -7.52 -20.31 15.94
C GLY A 162 -7.93 -18.94 16.49
N ILE A 163 -9.23 -18.68 16.65
CA ILE A 163 -9.79 -17.41 17.10
C ILE A 163 -9.88 -17.41 18.63
N THR A 164 -9.31 -16.41 19.28
CA THR A 164 -9.33 -16.24 20.73
C THR A 164 -10.32 -15.18 21.22
N ARG A 165 -10.57 -14.15 20.37
CA ARG A 165 -11.45 -13.04 20.70
C ARG A 165 -11.97 -12.39 19.42
N VAL A 166 -13.18 -11.83 19.49
CA VAL A 166 -13.82 -11.07 18.42
C VAL A 166 -14.23 -9.72 18.96
N GLU A 167 -13.95 -8.63 18.22
CA GLU A 167 -14.36 -7.27 18.55
C GLU A 167 -15.06 -6.61 17.37
N GLY A 168 -16.10 -5.79 17.68
CA GLY A 168 -16.91 -5.10 16.69
C GLY A 168 -18.09 -5.94 16.18
N GLU A 169 -18.93 -5.30 15.37
CA GLU A 169 -20.09 -5.94 14.73
C GLU A 169 -19.85 -6.02 13.23
N PHE A 170 -19.83 -7.24 12.72
CA PHE A 170 -19.62 -7.51 11.30
C PHE A 170 -20.49 -8.67 10.85
N GLU A 171 -20.78 -8.68 9.56
CA GLU A 171 -21.56 -9.70 8.88
C GLU A 171 -20.72 -10.50 7.90
N LYS A 172 -21.29 -11.59 7.38
CA LYS A 172 -20.66 -12.38 6.32
C LYS A 172 -20.25 -11.46 5.16
N ASP A 173 -19.06 -11.70 4.63
CA ASP A 173 -18.40 -10.96 3.56
C ASP A 173 -17.78 -9.61 3.98
N ASP A 174 -17.93 -9.18 5.21
CA ASP A 174 -17.24 -8.00 5.73
C ASP A 174 -15.73 -8.23 5.90
N ILE A 175 -14.98 -7.14 5.98
CA ILE A 175 -13.55 -7.15 6.25
C ILE A 175 -13.31 -6.88 7.73
N VAL A 176 -12.38 -7.64 8.31
CA VAL A 176 -11.94 -7.50 9.70
C VAL A 176 -10.42 -7.44 9.78
N ARG A 177 -9.89 -6.75 10.78
CA ARG A 177 -8.46 -6.80 11.12
C ARG A 177 -8.13 -8.11 11.83
N ILE A 178 -6.96 -8.63 11.55
CA ILE A 178 -6.44 -9.82 12.21
C ILE A 178 -5.34 -9.38 13.15
N ILE A 179 -5.54 -9.67 14.45
CA ILE A 179 -4.66 -9.26 15.53
C ILE A 179 -3.98 -10.52 16.11
N ASP A 180 -2.67 -10.49 16.22
CA ASP A 180 -1.90 -11.59 16.81
C ASP A 180 -2.06 -11.66 18.35
N ASN A 181 -1.44 -12.66 18.97
CA ASN A 181 -1.44 -12.85 20.42
C ASN A 181 -0.65 -11.79 21.20
N GLN A 182 0.10 -10.92 20.52
CA GLN A 182 0.84 -9.80 21.09
C GLN A 182 0.10 -8.47 20.94
N GLY A 183 -1.05 -8.45 20.24
CA GLY A 183 -1.84 -7.27 19.99
C GLY A 183 -1.42 -6.48 18.73
N ASN A 184 -0.57 -7.06 17.87
CA ASN A 184 -0.17 -6.42 16.61
C ASN A 184 -1.16 -6.76 15.50
N SER A 185 -1.50 -5.78 14.67
CA SER A 185 -2.24 -6.03 13.42
C SER A 185 -1.32 -6.70 12.41
N ILE A 186 -1.64 -7.91 12.00
CA ILE A 186 -0.87 -8.71 11.04
C ILE A 186 -1.50 -8.74 9.64
N GLY A 187 -2.69 -8.17 9.51
CA GLY A 187 -3.36 -8.06 8.22
C GLY A 187 -4.87 -7.91 8.34
N VAL A 188 -5.54 -8.11 7.21
CA VAL A 188 -7.00 -8.10 7.12
C VAL A 188 -7.51 -9.37 6.46
N GLY A 189 -8.73 -9.74 6.78
CA GLY A 189 -9.39 -10.92 6.24
C GLY A 189 -10.86 -10.66 5.94
N LYS A 190 -11.39 -11.41 4.99
CA LYS A 190 -12.82 -11.46 4.71
C LYS A 190 -13.45 -12.56 5.53
N VAL A 191 -14.55 -12.27 6.22
CA VAL A 191 -15.24 -13.24 7.08
C VAL A 191 -16.35 -13.97 6.34
N ASN A 192 -16.55 -15.24 6.71
CA ASN A 192 -17.63 -16.10 6.19
C ASN A 192 -18.82 -16.23 7.14
N CYS A 193 -18.73 -15.61 8.32
CA CYS A 193 -19.72 -15.70 9.39
C CYS A 193 -19.99 -14.31 9.98
N THR A 194 -20.97 -14.21 10.87
CA THR A 194 -21.25 -12.99 11.63
C THR A 194 -20.41 -12.96 12.90
N SER A 195 -20.23 -11.76 13.52
CA SER A 195 -19.53 -11.59 14.79
C SER A 195 -20.16 -12.35 15.98
N ARG A 196 -21.38 -12.86 15.82
CA ARG A 196 -22.15 -13.57 16.88
C ARG A 196 -22.13 -15.09 16.73
N GLN A 197 -21.52 -15.63 15.70
CA GLN A 197 -21.33 -17.06 15.48
C GLN A 197 -19.98 -17.55 15.98
#